data_0b26b79e91470b206eb1aead77b36c7f
#
_entry.id   0b26b79e91470b206eb1aead77b36c7f
#
_cell.length_a   1.000
_cell.length_b   1.000
_cell.length_c   1.000
_cell.angle_alpha   90.00
_cell.angle_beta   90.00
_cell.angle_gamma   90.00
#
_symmetry.space_group_name_H-M   'P 1'
#
loop_
_entity.id
_entity.type
_entity.pdbx_description
1 polymer ?
#
loop_
_entity_poly.entity_id
_entity_poly.type
_entity_poly.pdbx_seq_one_letter_code
_entity_poly.pdbx_strand_id
1 'polypeptide(L)'
;VKYLFTTVPGLEDVVVEELYEKLPTRWARGRYMTGRVAAEVDAEPSRLYALRSVERFGIFLGDGYANDLREVAALAAERLPEALKYLTRNTTAGVRSERVGTHNFTSRDVEREVGKWLKSRGVVISLVDPDVEINVDVVENYVAVWITVAKRSLKDRPWRVYEHYASLNPVIAYAMLKFARPKPGEVLCDLTCGGGTIAAEAAEAAPQSRFICVDISLKHVEGAARNAAHNLYADFLWFDSTKLYRAM
;
A
#
# COMPACT_ATOMS: atom_id res chain seq x y z
N VAL A 1 -9.03 -4.48 -16.41
CA VAL A 1 -7.76 -5.17 -16.07
C VAL A 1 -7.85 -5.69 -14.64
N LYS A 2 -7.28 -6.87 -14.38
CA LYS A 2 -7.18 -7.41 -13.01
C LYS A 2 -5.91 -6.91 -12.35
N TYR A 3 -6.04 -6.31 -11.17
CA TYR A 3 -4.93 -5.81 -10.37
C TYR A 3 -4.87 -6.48 -9.00
N LEU A 4 -3.66 -6.61 -8.48
CA LEU A 4 -3.42 -6.85 -7.06
C LEU A 4 -2.97 -5.55 -6.41
N PHE A 5 -3.55 -5.24 -5.27
CA PHE A 5 -3.20 -4.12 -4.40
C PHE A 5 -2.63 -4.65 -3.10
N THR A 6 -1.55 -4.06 -2.63
CA THR A 6 -0.99 -4.38 -1.32
C THR A 6 -1.29 -3.25 -0.33
N THR A 7 -1.58 -3.62 0.89
CA THR A 7 -1.88 -2.71 2.00
C THR A 7 -1.38 -3.31 3.32
N VAL A 8 -1.56 -2.59 4.40
CA VAL A 8 -1.30 -3.11 5.75
C VAL A 8 -2.33 -4.21 6.06
N PRO A 9 -1.90 -5.39 6.56
CA PRO A 9 -2.84 -6.46 6.97
C PRO A 9 -3.92 -5.94 7.91
N GLY A 10 -5.18 -6.31 7.64
CA GLY A 10 -6.37 -5.85 8.36
C GLY A 10 -7.03 -4.59 7.76
N LEU A 11 -6.44 -3.97 6.73
CA LEU A 11 -7.02 -2.81 6.03
C LEU A 11 -7.58 -3.15 4.65
N GLU A 12 -7.77 -4.43 4.34
CA GLU A 12 -8.24 -4.88 3.03
C GLU A 12 -9.61 -4.30 2.68
N ASP A 13 -10.51 -4.19 3.66
CA ASP A 13 -11.86 -3.64 3.45
C ASP A 13 -11.81 -2.14 3.13
N VAL A 14 -10.86 -1.40 3.70
CA VAL A 14 -10.65 0.02 3.37
C VAL A 14 -10.21 0.18 1.91
N VAL A 15 -9.35 -0.72 1.42
CA VAL A 15 -8.96 -0.74 0.00
C VAL A 15 -10.14 -1.04 -0.90
N VAL A 16 -10.95 -2.05 -0.55
CA VAL A 16 -12.15 -2.42 -1.32
C VAL A 16 -13.12 -1.23 -1.38
N GLU A 17 -13.39 -0.56 -0.25
CA GLU A 17 -14.24 0.63 -0.19
C GLU A 17 -13.68 1.75 -1.08
N GLU A 18 -12.39 2.08 -0.97
CA GLU A 18 -11.75 3.14 -1.76
C GLU A 18 -11.80 2.85 -3.27
N LEU A 19 -11.60 1.57 -3.68
CA LEU A 19 -11.69 1.16 -5.07
C LEU A 19 -13.06 1.44 -5.66
N TYR A 20 -14.15 1.08 -4.96
CA TYR A 20 -15.50 1.35 -5.43
C TYR A 20 -15.86 2.83 -5.40
N GLU A 21 -15.33 3.60 -4.45
CA GLU A 21 -15.59 5.04 -4.38
C GLU A 21 -14.90 5.84 -5.49
N LYS A 22 -13.66 5.48 -5.84
CA LYS A 22 -12.82 6.31 -6.71
C LYS A 22 -12.69 5.81 -8.14
N LEU A 23 -12.95 4.52 -8.38
CA LEU A 23 -12.65 3.87 -9.65
C LEU A 23 -13.82 3.02 -10.16
N PRO A 24 -13.95 2.87 -11.49
CA PRO A 24 -14.94 1.95 -12.07
C PRO A 24 -14.49 0.51 -11.82
N THR A 25 -14.89 -0.02 -10.67
CA THR A 25 -14.53 -1.34 -10.17
C THR A 25 -15.65 -2.34 -10.43
N ARG A 26 -15.34 -3.41 -11.16
CA ARG A 26 -16.32 -4.48 -11.45
C ARG A 26 -16.47 -5.42 -10.25
N TRP A 27 -15.35 -5.79 -9.65
CA TRP A 27 -15.30 -6.54 -8.40
C TRP A 27 -13.99 -6.26 -7.66
N ALA A 28 -14.02 -6.35 -6.34
CA ALA A 28 -12.85 -6.29 -5.48
C ALA A 28 -13.01 -7.30 -4.33
N ARG A 29 -11.91 -7.96 -3.95
CA ARG A 29 -11.88 -8.98 -2.91
C ARG A 29 -10.60 -8.89 -2.09
N GLY A 30 -10.73 -8.52 -0.82
CA GLY A 30 -9.68 -8.61 0.18
C GLY A 30 -9.47 -10.04 0.66
N ARG A 31 -8.23 -10.39 0.96
CA ARG A 31 -7.88 -11.62 1.68
C ARG A 31 -7.55 -11.25 3.11
N TYR A 32 -8.44 -11.58 4.01
CA TYR A 32 -8.39 -11.18 5.41
C TYR A 32 -7.01 -11.37 6.04
N MET A 33 -6.48 -10.33 6.68
CA MET A 33 -5.18 -10.28 7.36
C MET A 33 -3.96 -10.60 6.49
N THR A 34 -4.09 -10.57 5.17
CA THR A 34 -2.94 -10.78 4.26
C THR A 34 -2.34 -9.48 3.73
N GLY A 35 -3.08 -8.36 3.83
CA GLY A 35 -2.72 -7.11 3.15
C GLY A 35 -2.82 -7.22 1.63
N ARG A 36 -3.62 -8.14 1.08
CA ARG A 36 -3.76 -8.37 -0.36
C ARG A 36 -5.21 -8.23 -0.79
N VAL A 37 -5.43 -7.40 -1.82
CA VAL A 37 -6.75 -7.17 -2.44
C VAL A 37 -6.62 -7.38 -3.94
N ALA A 38 -7.36 -8.33 -4.47
CA ALA A 38 -7.50 -8.52 -5.92
C ALA A 38 -8.75 -7.79 -6.40
N ALA A 39 -8.66 -7.09 -7.53
CA ALA A 39 -9.81 -6.40 -8.10
C ALA A 39 -9.74 -6.33 -9.63
N GLU A 40 -10.90 -6.23 -10.26
CA GLU A 40 -11.01 -5.90 -11.69
C GLU A 40 -11.48 -4.44 -11.82
N VAL A 41 -10.56 -3.60 -12.32
CA VAL A 41 -10.77 -2.16 -12.45
C VAL A 41 -10.63 -1.77 -13.91
N ASP A 42 -11.61 -0.96 -14.38
CA ASP A 42 -11.64 -0.43 -15.73
C ASP A 42 -11.14 1.03 -15.73
N ALA A 43 -9.86 1.19 -15.44
CA ALA A 43 -9.19 2.48 -15.40
C ALA A 43 -7.74 2.36 -15.86
N GLU A 44 -7.21 3.46 -16.39
CA GLU A 44 -5.80 3.61 -16.72
C GLU A 44 -4.94 3.51 -15.45
N PRO A 45 -3.75 2.89 -15.53
CA PRO A 45 -2.86 2.73 -14.37
C PRO A 45 -2.52 4.04 -13.66
N SER A 46 -2.49 5.16 -14.38
CA SER A 46 -2.24 6.51 -13.83
C SER A 46 -3.25 6.90 -12.75
N ARG A 47 -4.50 6.49 -12.87
CA ARG A 47 -5.55 6.76 -11.87
C ARG A 47 -5.35 5.99 -10.57
N LEU A 48 -4.69 4.83 -10.62
CA LEU A 48 -4.45 3.98 -9.46
C LEU A 48 -3.44 4.61 -8.49
N TYR A 49 -2.57 5.52 -8.97
CA TYR A 49 -1.63 6.26 -8.13
C TYR A 49 -2.32 7.25 -7.15
N ALA A 50 -3.60 7.57 -7.36
CA ALA A 50 -4.39 8.40 -6.45
C ALA A 50 -4.95 7.65 -5.24
N LEU A 51 -4.79 6.32 -5.18
CA LEU A 51 -5.24 5.52 -4.04
C LEU A 51 -4.40 5.82 -2.79
N ARG A 52 -5.08 5.92 -1.66
CA ARG A 52 -4.47 6.30 -0.37
C ARG A 52 -4.35 5.12 0.60
N SER A 53 -5.22 4.12 0.47
CA SER A 53 -5.19 2.90 1.29
C SER A 53 -4.22 1.82 0.78
N VAL A 54 -3.51 2.08 -0.31
CA VAL A 54 -2.67 1.12 -1.03
C VAL A 54 -1.19 1.49 -0.87
N GLU A 55 -0.34 0.48 -0.67
CA GLU A 55 1.13 0.65 -0.68
C GLU A 55 1.73 0.42 -2.06
N ARG A 56 1.32 -0.66 -2.74
CA ARG A 56 1.74 -0.99 -4.11
C ARG A 56 0.58 -1.59 -4.89
N PHE A 57 0.69 -1.60 -6.20
CA PHE A 57 -0.22 -2.33 -7.06
C PHE A 57 0.47 -2.86 -8.30
N GLY A 58 -0.14 -3.86 -8.91
CA GLY A 58 0.35 -4.46 -10.14
C GLY A 58 -0.67 -5.37 -10.79
N ILE A 59 -0.31 -5.94 -11.92
CA ILE A 59 -1.17 -6.83 -12.70
C ILE A 59 -1.29 -8.16 -11.96
N PHE A 60 -2.50 -8.54 -11.62
CA PHE A 60 -2.80 -9.78 -10.92
C PHE A 60 -2.83 -10.96 -11.88
N LEU A 61 -2.00 -11.97 -11.63
CA LEU A 61 -1.93 -13.20 -12.42
C LEU A 61 -2.74 -14.34 -11.81
N GLY A 62 -2.92 -14.33 -10.49
CA GLY A 62 -3.74 -15.30 -9.77
C GLY A 62 -3.27 -15.53 -8.34
N ASP A 63 -4.08 -16.24 -7.60
CA ASP A 63 -3.83 -16.61 -6.21
C ASP A 63 -4.16 -18.09 -5.95
N GLY A 64 -3.85 -18.54 -4.74
CA GLY A 64 -4.18 -19.87 -4.23
C GLY A 64 -3.63 -20.09 -2.83
N TYR A 65 -3.56 -21.35 -2.44
CA TYR A 65 -3.03 -21.77 -1.15
C TYR A 65 -1.95 -22.83 -1.34
N ALA A 66 -0.88 -22.74 -0.55
CA ALA A 66 0.24 -23.66 -0.57
C ALA A 66 0.87 -23.78 0.82
N ASN A 67 1.32 -24.96 1.22
CA ASN A 67 1.85 -25.22 2.56
C ASN A 67 3.38 -25.40 2.55
N ASP A 68 3.98 -25.67 1.40
CA ASP A 68 5.41 -25.84 1.27
C ASP A 68 5.95 -25.19 -0.02
N LEU A 69 7.26 -25.14 -0.16
CA LEU A 69 7.95 -24.54 -1.30
C LEU A 69 7.56 -25.19 -2.64
N ARG A 70 7.34 -26.51 -2.66
CA ARG A 70 7.00 -27.24 -3.88
C ARG A 70 5.61 -26.84 -4.38
N GLU A 71 4.64 -26.72 -3.45
CA GLU A 71 3.29 -26.28 -3.77
C GLU A 71 3.27 -24.79 -4.21
N VAL A 72 4.04 -23.91 -3.53
CA VAL A 72 4.21 -22.51 -3.96
C VAL A 72 4.78 -22.43 -5.37
N ALA A 73 5.83 -23.17 -5.68
CA ALA A 73 6.44 -23.19 -7.01
C ALA A 73 5.49 -23.74 -8.08
N ALA A 74 4.72 -24.78 -7.77
CA ALA A 74 3.72 -25.35 -8.67
C ALA A 74 2.60 -24.34 -8.98
N LEU A 75 2.05 -23.71 -7.95
CA LEU A 75 1.02 -22.66 -8.10
C LEU A 75 1.55 -21.49 -8.92
N ALA A 76 2.75 -21.01 -8.63
CA ALA A 76 3.37 -19.95 -9.42
C ALA A 76 3.52 -20.36 -10.89
N ALA A 77 4.00 -21.58 -11.16
CA ALA A 77 4.18 -22.12 -12.52
C ALA A 77 2.86 -22.19 -13.32
N GLU A 78 1.71 -22.38 -12.67
CA GLU A 78 0.39 -22.34 -13.31
C GLU A 78 -0.02 -20.91 -13.71
N ARG A 79 0.42 -19.88 -12.99
CA ARG A 79 0.03 -18.45 -13.18
C ARG A 79 1.00 -17.71 -14.10
N LEU A 80 2.27 -18.09 -14.08
CA LEU A 80 3.36 -17.41 -14.82
C LEU A 80 3.22 -17.41 -16.35
N PRO A 81 2.55 -18.34 -17.03
CA PRO A 81 2.32 -18.23 -18.47
C PRO A 81 1.68 -16.88 -18.88
N GLU A 82 0.81 -16.32 -18.04
CA GLU A 82 0.24 -14.99 -18.28
C GLU A 82 1.29 -13.88 -18.21
N ALA A 83 2.33 -14.02 -17.37
CA ALA A 83 3.42 -13.07 -17.27
C ALA A 83 4.25 -12.99 -18.56
N LEU A 84 4.36 -14.07 -19.31
CA LEU A 84 5.14 -14.12 -20.56
C LEU A 84 4.63 -13.14 -21.61
N LYS A 85 3.36 -12.74 -21.55
CA LYS A 85 2.77 -11.70 -22.43
C LYS A 85 3.40 -10.32 -22.25
N TYR A 86 4.00 -10.06 -21.08
CA TYR A 86 4.66 -8.80 -20.72
C TYR A 86 6.17 -8.85 -20.92
N LEU A 87 6.69 -10.01 -21.33
CA LEU A 87 8.12 -10.25 -21.55
C LEU A 87 8.39 -10.39 -23.06
N THR A 88 9.17 -9.48 -23.60
CA THR A 88 9.68 -9.55 -24.98
C THR A 88 11.09 -10.17 -24.98
N ARG A 89 11.65 -10.44 -26.18
CA ARG A 89 13.01 -11.01 -26.31
C ARG A 89 14.11 -10.16 -25.66
N ASN A 90 13.88 -8.86 -25.51
CA ASN A 90 14.86 -7.91 -24.97
C ASN A 90 14.54 -7.46 -23.54
N THR A 91 13.46 -7.99 -22.92
CA THR A 91 13.06 -7.64 -21.57
C THR A 91 13.70 -8.57 -20.54
N THR A 92 14.23 -7.97 -19.48
CA THR A 92 14.71 -8.70 -18.31
C THR A 92 13.60 -8.84 -17.27
N ALA A 93 13.55 -9.99 -16.59
CA ALA A 93 12.64 -10.20 -15.47
C ALA A 93 13.39 -10.30 -14.14
N GLY A 94 12.85 -9.69 -13.11
CA GLY A 94 13.23 -9.91 -11.72
C GLY A 94 12.14 -10.68 -10.98
N VAL A 95 12.52 -11.48 -9.99
CA VAL A 95 11.57 -12.13 -9.11
C VAL A 95 11.76 -11.62 -7.70
N ARG A 96 10.67 -11.25 -7.05
CA ARG A 96 10.61 -10.86 -5.65
C ARG A 96 9.60 -11.72 -4.92
N SER A 97 9.89 -12.04 -3.66
CA SER A 97 8.96 -12.73 -2.80
C SER A 97 8.90 -12.05 -1.44
N GLU A 98 7.71 -11.64 -1.05
CA GLU A 98 7.41 -11.29 0.32
C GLU A 98 6.85 -12.52 1.03
N ARG A 99 7.38 -12.80 2.22
CA ARG A 99 6.97 -13.95 3.01
C ARG A 99 6.66 -13.54 4.44
N VAL A 100 5.43 -13.81 4.86
CA VAL A 100 4.93 -13.57 6.21
C VAL A 100 4.41 -14.87 6.78
N GLY A 101 4.77 -15.19 8.03
CA GLY A 101 4.42 -16.43 8.69
C GLY A 101 5.59 -17.39 8.88
N THR A 102 5.30 -18.56 9.43
CA THR A 102 6.31 -19.59 9.74
C THR A 102 6.36 -20.65 8.64
N HIS A 103 7.47 -20.71 7.93
CA HIS A 103 7.68 -21.64 6.83
C HIS A 103 9.05 -22.32 6.95
N ASN A 104 9.22 -23.50 6.37
CA ASN A 104 10.48 -24.22 6.26
C ASN A 104 11.32 -23.81 5.06
N PHE A 105 10.96 -22.70 4.37
CA PHE A 105 11.66 -22.11 3.24
C PHE A 105 11.74 -20.59 3.39
N THR A 106 12.60 -19.98 2.61
CA THR A 106 12.83 -18.51 2.61
C THR A 106 12.25 -17.85 1.35
N SER A 107 12.12 -16.52 1.36
CA SER A 107 11.75 -15.76 0.15
C SER A 107 12.73 -16.03 -1.00
N ARG A 108 14.02 -16.16 -0.71
CA ARG A 108 15.04 -16.49 -1.72
C ARG A 108 14.85 -17.86 -2.36
N ASP A 109 14.29 -18.83 -1.61
CA ASP A 109 13.99 -20.14 -2.17
C ASP A 109 12.86 -20.04 -3.18
N VAL A 110 11.81 -19.27 -2.89
CA VAL A 110 10.71 -18.97 -3.83
C VAL A 110 11.25 -18.25 -5.08
N GLU A 111 12.03 -17.19 -4.90
CA GLU A 111 12.64 -16.42 -5.99
C GLU A 111 13.49 -17.31 -6.90
N ARG A 112 14.26 -18.24 -6.31
CA ARG A 112 15.10 -19.19 -7.04
C ARG A 112 14.28 -20.15 -7.87
N GLU A 113 13.23 -20.76 -7.32
CA GLU A 113 12.39 -21.73 -8.05
C GLU A 113 11.63 -21.04 -9.20
N VAL A 114 11.04 -19.88 -8.96
CA VAL A 114 10.38 -19.10 -9.99
C VAL A 114 11.37 -18.61 -11.06
N GLY A 115 12.56 -18.17 -10.64
CA GLY A 115 13.63 -17.76 -11.56
C GLY A 115 14.09 -18.92 -12.46
N LYS A 116 14.20 -20.16 -11.93
CA LYS A 116 14.49 -21.37 -12.73
C LYS A 116 13.41 -21.62 -13.78
N TRP A 117 12.15 -21.50 -13.39
CA TRP A 117 11.02 -21.67 -14.30
C TRP A 117 11.06 -20.67 -15.46
N LEU A 118 11.31 -19.38 -15.17
CA LEU A 118 11.44 -18.32 -16.19
C LEU A 118 12.63 -18.58 -17.13
N LYS A 119 13.79 -18.92 -16.57
CA LYS A 119 14.99 -19.27 -17.36
C LYS A 119 14.76 -20.46 -18.30
N SER A 120 14.02 -21.49 -17.87
CA SER A 120 13.69 -22.65 -18.72
C SER A 120 12.84 -22.28 -19.94
N ARG A 121 12.27 -21.07 -19.97
CA ARG A 121 11.49 -20.50 -21.08
C ARG A 121 12.23 -19.41 -21.83
N GLY A 122 13.53 -19.28 -21.60
CA GLY A 122 14.39 -18.32 -22.32
C GLY A 122 14.32 -16.90 -21.79
N VAL A 123 13.70 -16.65 -20.63
CA VAL A 123 13.63 -15.32 -20.01
C VAL A 123 14.96 -14.98 -19.37
N VAL A 124 15.48 -13.79 -19.67
CA VAL A 124 16.70 -13.25 -19.06
C VAL A 124 16.37 -12.70 -17.66
N ILE A 125 17.04 -13.22 -16.63
CA ILE A 125 16.83 -12.77 -15.24
C ILE A 125 17.84 -11.69 -14.89
N SER A 126 17.33 -10.54 -14.40
CA SER A 126 18.10 -9.47 -13.77
C SER A 126 17.75 -9.35 -12.29
N LEU A 127 18.79 -9.28 -11.44
CA LEU A 127 18.62 -9.05 -10.00
C LEU A 127 18.66 -7.55 -9.66
N VAL A 128 19.12 -6.73 -10.60
CA VAL A 128 19.27 -5.29 -10.44
C VAL A 128 18.44 -4.61 -11.53
N ASP A 129 17.49 -3.79 -11.13
CA ASP A 129 16.60 -2.99 -12.00
C ASP A 129 16.04 -3.77 -13.21
N PRO A 130 15.24 -4.83 -13.00
CA PRO A 130 14.60 -5.57 -14.07
C PRO A 130 13.55 -4.70 -14.77
N ASP A 131 13.35 -4.94 -16.08
CA ASP A 131 12.27 -4.29 -16.83
C ASP A 131 10.90 -4.67 -16.30
N VAL A 132 10.73 -5.95 -15.95
CA VAL A 132 9.51 -6.53 -15.38
C VAL A 132 9.82 -7.20 -14.05
N GLU A 133 9.16 -6.77 -12.99
CA GLU A 133 9.27 -7.39 -11.66
C GLU A 133 8.05 -8.28 -11.40
N ILE A 134 8.29 -9.58 -11.25
CA ILE A 134 7.29 -10.59 -10.93
C ILE A 134 7.36 -10.85 -9.42
N ASN A 135 6.21 -10.78 -8.77
CA ASN A 135 6.10 -11.00 -7.33
C ASN A 135 5.35 -12.31 -7.06
N VAL A 136 5.85 -13.05 -6.07
CA VAL A 136 5.20 -14.22 -5.49
C VAL A 136 5.15 -14.00 -3.98
N ASP A 137 4.03 -13.48 -3.50
CA ASP A 137 3.82 -13.21 -2.09
C ASP A 137 3.26 -14.44 -1.40
N VAL A 138 3.82 -14.79 -0.25
CA VAL A 138 3.37 -15.89 0.60
C VAL A 138 3.03 -15.34 1.98
N VAL A 139 1.74 -15.29 2.32
CA VAL A 139 1.26 -14.83 3.62
C VAL A 139 0.54 -15.98 4.29
N GLU A 140 1.15 -16.55 5.34
CA GLU A 140 0.75 -17.85 5.87
C GLU A 140 0.71 -18.90 4.74
N ASN A 141 -0.42 -19.49 4.48
CA ASN A 141 -0.60 -20.42 3.35
C ASN A 141 -1.20 -19.77 2.09
N TYR A 142 -1.53 -18.48 2.13
CA TYR A 142 -2.03 -17.75 0.96
C TYR A 142 -0.89 -17.33 0.05
N VAL A 143 -1.03 -17.57 -1.24
CA VAL A 143 -0.04 -17.20 -2.26
C VAL A 143 -0.69 -16.33 -3.32
N ALA A 144 -0.05 -15.21 -3.65
CA ALA A 144 -0.46 -14.32 -4.74
C ALA A 144 0.67 -14.13 -5.74
N VAL A 145 0.37 -14.20 -7.03
CA VAL A 145 1.32 -13.99 -8.13
C VAL A 145 0.90 -12.76 -8.92
N TRP A 146 1.80 -11.79 -9.10
CA TRP A 146 1.49 -10.53 -9.75
C TRP A 146 2.74 -9.86 -10.34
N ILE A 147 2.54 -8.89 -11.25
CA ILE A 147 3.59 -8.09 -11.87
C ILE A 147 3.50 -6.67 -11.34
N THR A 148 4.60 -6.12 -10.82
CA THR A 148 4.67 -4.75 -10.32
C THR A 148 4.37 -3.73 -11.44
N VAL A 149 3.43 -2.82 -11.18
CA VAL A 149 3.19 -1.61 -11.97
C VAL A 149 3.68 -0.38 -11.20
N ALA A 150 3.34 -0.28 -9.92
CA ALA A 150 3.83 0.79 -9.06
C ALA A 150 5.24 0.48 -8.55
N LYS A 151 6.26 0.93 -9.28
CA LYS A 151 7.68 0.76 -8.89
C LYS A 151 8.03 1.48 -7.58
N ARG A 152 7.39 2.63 -7.30
CA ARG A 152 7.51 3.36 -6.02
C ARG A 152 6.32 3.04 -5.14
N SER A 153 6.54 2.94 -3.85
CA SER A 153 5.46 2.75 -2.89
C SER A 153 4.57 3.99 -2.82
N LEU A 154 3.25 3.79 -2.82
CA LEU A 154 2.29 4.89 -2.69
C LEU A 154 2.31 5.51 -1.29
N LYS A 155 2.81 4.79 -0.27
CA LYS A 155 3.03 5.37 1.07
C LYS A 155 4.11 6.46 1.10
N ASP A 156 4.99 6.48 0.08
CA ASP A 156 6.01 7.53 -0.07
C ASP A 156 5.33 8.79 -0.64
N ARG A 157 4.59 9.49 0.21
CA ARG A 157 3.77 10.64 -0.14
C ARG A 157 4.63 11.84 -0.56
N PRO A 158 4.33 12.50 -1.70
CA PRO A 158 5.07 13.68 -2.16
C PRO A 158 5.04 14.87 -1.17
N TRP A 159 3.98 14.97 -0.36
CA TRP A 159 3.83 16.03 0.63
C TRP A 159 4.71 15.83 1.86
N ARG A 160 5.28 14.64 2.10
CA ARG A 160 6.12 14.37 3.27
C ARG A 160 7.51 14.97 3.10
N VAL A 161 7.67 16.22 3.50
CA VAL A 161 8.94 16.97 3.47
C VAL A 161 9.61 17.06 4.84
N TYR A 162 8.86 16.77 5.90
CA TYR A 162 9.38 16.60 7.25
C TYR A 162 9.15 15.17 7.71
N GLU A 163 10.22 14.51 8.11
CA GLU A 163 10.17 13.13 8.60
C GLU A 163 10.58 13.07 10.06
N HIS A 164 9.81 12.34 10.84
CA HIS A 164 10.05 12.04 12.24
C HIS A 164 10.19 10.53 12.38
N TYR A 165 11.09 10.05 13.24
CA TYR A 165 11.38 8.62 13.39
C TYR A 165 10.15 7.76 13.76
N ALA A 166 9.17 8.35 14.45
CA ALA A 166 7.90 7.72 14.80
C ALA A 166 6.74 8.17 13.90
N SER A 167 7.02 8.61 12.66
CA SER A 167 5.97 9.03 11.73
C SER A 167 5.02 7.89 11.41
N LEU A 168 3.72 8.15 11.53
CA LEU A 168 2.68 7.19 11.19
C LEU A 168 2.74 6.83 9.69
N ASN A 169 2.46 5.56 9.35
CA ASN A 169 2.27 5.15 7.96
C ASN A 169 1.03 5.87 7.38
N PRO A 170 1.14 6.59 6.24
CA PRO A 170 0.02 7.32 5.65
C PRO A 170 -1.18 6.44 5.30
N VAL A 171 -0.95 5.18 4.94
CA VAL A 171 -2.02 4.21 4.67
C VAL A 171 -2.86 3.97 5.93
N ILE A 172 -2.20 3.84 7.09
CA ILE A 172 -2.89 3.72 8.38
C ILE A 172 -3.61 5.02 8.73
N ALA A 173 -2.98 6.18 8.54
CA ALA A 173 -3.61 7.48 8.79
C ALA A 173 -4.89 7.67 7.97
N TYR A 174 -4.84 7.33 6.68
CA TYR A 174 -6.02 7.35 5.81
C TYR A 174 -7.12 6.40 6.31
N ALA A 175 -6.75 5.17 6.68
CA ALA A 175 -7.70 4.20 7.22
C ALA A 175 -8.35 4.67 8.53
N MET A 176 -7.58 5.30 9.45
CA MET A 176 -8.13 5.89 10.67
C MET A 176 -9.23 6.91 10.37
N LEU A 177 -9.02 7.78 9.39
CA LEU A 177 -10.02 8.76 8.96
C LEU A 177 -11.25 8.09 8.32
N LYS A 178 -11.07 7.05 7.52
CA LYS A 178 -12.17 6.25 6.96
C LYS A 178 -12.99 5.56 8.04
N PHE A 179 -12.36 5.04 9.08
CA PHE A 179 -13.06 4.45 10.24
C PHE A 179 -13.78 5.50 11.10
N ALA A 180 -13.17 6.68 11.29
CA ALA A 180 -13.78 7.77 12.03
C ALA A 180 -15.05 8.31 11.35
N ARG A 181 -15.16 8.22 10.02
CA ARG A 181 -16.30 8.68 9.21
C ARG A 181 -16.79 10.09 9.60
N PRO A 182 -15.91 11.08 9.63
CA PRO A 182 -16.29 12.43 10.04
C PRO A 182 -17.36 12.99 9.10
N LYS A 183 -18.35 13.66 9.69
CA LYS A 183 -19.38 14.36 8.93
C LYS A 183 -18.88 15.72 8.46
N PRO A 184 -19.43 16.26 7.36
CA PRO A 184 -19.15 17.61 6.94
C PRO A 184 -19.32 18.63 8.08
N GLY A 185 -18.32 19.49 8.30
CA GLY A 185 -18.33 20.49 9.34
C GLY A 185 -17.87 20.02 10.73
N GLU A 186 -17.63 18.73 10.94
CA GLU A 186 -17.04 18.24 12.17
C GLU A 186 -15.58 18.67 12.32
N VAL A 187 -15.15 18.83 13.57
CA VAL A 187 -13.77 19.15 13.93
C VAL A 187 -13.07 17.88 14.39
N LEU A 188 -12.02 17.51 13.69
CA LEU A 188 -11.11 16.43 14.06
C LEU A 188 -9.92 17.02 14.83
N CYS A 189 -9.46 16.34 15.86
CA CYS A 189 -8.32 16.80 16.64
C CYS A 189 -7.33 15.65 16.87
N ASP A 190 -6.05 15.88 16.50
CA ASP A 190 -4.93 15.03 16.86
C ASP A 190 -4.10 15.75 17.92
N LEU A 191 -4.13 15.23 19.15
CA LEU A 191 -3.51 15.86 20.33
C LEU A 191 -2.00 15.58 20.45
N THR A 192 -1.44 14.76 19.57
CA THR A 192 -0.03 14.34 19.55
C THR A 192 0.45 14.14 18.11
N CYS A 193 0.19 15.14 17.28
CA CYS A 193 0.20 14.97 15.82
C CYS A 193 1.59 14.70 15.19
N GLY A 194 2.69 14.89 15.93
CA GLY A 194 4.03 14.70 15.41
C GLY A 194 4.25 15.45 14.10
N GLY A 195 4.62 14.72 13.03
CA GLY A 195 4.81 15.28 11.69
C GLY A 195 3.52 15.51 10.89
N GLY A 196 2.32 15.43 11.51
CA GLY A 196 1.04 15.80 10.91
C GLY A 196 0.53 14.83 9.82
N THR A 197 0.87 13.55 9.88
CA THR A 197 0.47 12.58 8.85
C THR A 197 -1.05 12.47 8.72
N ILE A 198 -1.79 12.44 9.85
CA ILE A 198 -3.26 12.35 9.83
C ILE A 198 -3.85 13.65 9.25
N ALA A 199 -3.32 14.82 9.65
CA ALA A 199 -3.75 16.12 9.10
C ALA A 199 -3.54 16.20 7.58
N ALA A 200 -2.41 15.67 7.07
CA ALA A 200 -2.13 15.64 5.65
C ALA A 200 -3.07 14.70 4.87
N GLU A 201 -3.38 13.52 5.39
CA GLU A 201 -4.32 12.59 4.75
C GLU A 201 -5.78 13.07 4.89
N ALA A 202 -6.11 13.90 5.90
CA ALA A 202 -7.47 14.45 6.07
C ALA A 202 -7.92 15.33 4.90
N ALA A 203 -7.01 15.97 4.19
CA ALA A 203 -7.33 16.74 2.98
C ALA A 203 -8.07 15.92 1.92
N GLU A 204 -7.79 14.62 1.84
CA GLU A 204 -8.42 13.68 0.91
C GLU A 204 -9.57 12.89 1.55
N ALA A 205 -9.34 12.40 2.79
CA ALA A 205 -10.28 11.50 3.46
C ALA A 205 -11.46 12.23 4.11
N ALA A 206 -11.27 13.50 4.48
CA ALA A 206 -12.26 14.31 5.20
C ALA A 206 -12.22 15.79 4.74
N PRO A 207 -12.38 16.08 3.44
CA PRO A 207 -12.13 17.42 2.88
C PRO A 207 -13.08 18.51 3.37
N GLN A 208 -14.18 18.15 4.03
CA GLN A 208 -15.18 19.09 4.57
C GLN A 208 -15.10 19.23 6.09
N SER A 209 -14.09 18.64 6.72
CA SER A 209 -13.86 18.69 8.16
C SER A 209 -12.69 19.62 8.49
N ARG A 210 -12.80 20.36 9.59
CA ARG A 210 -11.67 21.10 10.14
C ARG A 210 -10.76 20.14 10.91
N PHE A 211 -9.44 20.32 10.80
CA PHE A 211 -8.48 19.50 11.50
C PHE A 211 -7.63 20.37 12.45
N ILE A 212 -7.50 19.94 13.71
CA ILE A 212 -6.65 20.60 14.70
C ILE A 212 -5.53 19.66 15.07
N CYS A 213 -4.30 20.09 14.81
CA CYS A 213 -3.06 19.39 15.03
C CYS A 213 -2.34 19.99 16.23
N VAL A 214 -2.16 19.23 17.30
CA VAL A 214 -1.51 19.71 18.54
C VAL A 214 -0.27 18.86 18.80
N ASP A 215 0.84 19.52 19.14
CA ASP A 215 2.04 18.81 19.62
C ASP A 215 2.79 19.68 20.65
N ILE A 216 3.45 19.02 21.60
CA ILE A 216 4.27 19.68 22.62
C ILE A 216 5.61 20.19 22.07
N SER A 217 6.04 19.65 20.93
CA SER A 217 7.29 20.04 20.25
C SER A 217 6.99 21.05 19.15
N LEU A 218 7.49 22.28 19.28
CA LEU A 218 7.39 23.31 18.25
C LEU A 218 7.94 22.83 16.90
N LYS A 219 9.06 22.09 16.92
CA LYS A 219 9.68 21.50 15.72
C LYS A 219 8.73 20.56 14.98
N HIS A 220 7.94 19.74 15.72
CA HIS A 220 6.96 18.84 15.13
C HIS A 220 5.79 19.61 14.54
N VAL A 221 5.29 20.64 15.25
CA VAL A 221 4.21 21.52 14.76
C VAL A 221 4.60 22.20 13.45
N GLU A 222 5.81 22.77 13.36
CA GLU A 222 6.33 23.37 12.13
C GLU A 222 6.49 22.33 11.00
N GLY A 223 6.93 21.12 11.36
CA GLY A 223 7.02 19.99 10.43
C GLY A 223 5.66 19.55 9.91
N ALA A 224 4.67 19.46 10.81
CA ALA A 224 3.29 19.12 10.49
C ALA A 224 2.65 20.15 9.55
N ALA A 225 2.84 21.44 9.83
CA ALA A 225 2.34 22.53 8.98
C ALA A 225 2.94 22.44 7.55
N ARG A 226 4.20 22.06 7.41
CA ARG A 226 4.82 21.86 6.09
C ARG A 226 4.28 20.63 5.37
N ASN A 227 4.14 19.50 6.08
CA ASN A 227 3.63 18.26 5.51
C ASN A 227 2.17 18.36 5.08
N ALA A 228 1.35 19.06 5.87
CA ALA A 228 -0.08 19.22 5.59
C ALA A 228 -0.43 20.58 4.99
N ALA A 229 0.51 21.26 4.35
CA ALA A 229 0.31 22.59 3.73
C ALA A 229 -0.81 22.61 2.65
N HIS A 230 -1.13 21.47 2.08
CA HIS A 230 -2.23 21.31 1.11
C HIS A 230 -3.62 21.17 1.77
N ASN A 231 -3.68 20.95 3.10
CA ASN A 231 -4.93 20.90 3.85
C ASN A 231 -5.27 22.32 4.37
N LEU A 232 -6.10 23.03 3.63
CA LEU A 232 -6.49 24.41 3.94
C LEU A 232 -7.38 24.55 5.18
N TYR A 233 -7.88 23.44 5.71
CA TYR A 233 -8.74 23.39 6.89
C TYR A 233 -8.01 22.84 8.12
N ALA A 234 -6.67 22.77 8.09
CA ALA A 234 -5.86 22.32 9.21
C ALA A 234 -5.25 23.50 9.98
N ASP A 235 -5.40 23.50 11.29
CA ASP A 235 -4.73 24.39 12.23
C ASP A 235 -3.66 23.65 13.02
N PHE A 236 -2.56 24.32 13.32
CA PHE A 236 -1.40 23.74 13.98
C PHE A 236 -1.11 24.50 15.26
N LEU A 237 -1.12 23.81 16.40
CA LEU A 237 -1.00 24.40 17.72
C LEU A 237 0.20 23.79 18.48
N TRP A 238 1.11 24.64 18.90
CA TRP A 238 2.15 24.27 19.83
C TRP A 238 1.59 24.35 21.26
N PHE A 239 1.24 23.23 21.84
CA PHE A 239 0.62 23.19 23.16
C PHE A 239 0.83 21.83 23.83
N ASP A 240 0.88 21.82 25.17
CA ASP A 240 0.86 20.62 25.99
C ASP A 240 -0.59 20.12 26.14
N SER A 241 -0.96 19.10 25.38
CA SER A 241 -2.32 18.55 25.34
C SER A 241 -2.82 18.05 26.70
N THR A 242 -1.91 17.71 27.64
CA THR A 242 -2.30 17.33 29.01
C THR A 242 -2.90 18.49 29.81
N LYS A 243 -2.75 19.74 29.33
CA LYS A 243 -3.25 20.96 29.97
C LYS A 243 -4.49 21.55 29.27
N LEU A 244 -5.04 20.88 28.24
CA LEU A 244 -6.21 21.37 27.49
C LEU A 244 -7.41 21.68 28.38
N TYR A 245 -7.63 20.93 29.45
CA TYR A 245 -8.72 21.18 30.41
C TYR A 245 -8.66 22.56 31.10
N ARG A 246 -7.49 23.24 31.04
CA ARG A 246 -7.33 24.61 31.59
C ARG A 246 -7.60 25.68 30.55
N ALA A 247 -7.74 25.32 29.27
CA ALA A 247 -7.96 26.24 28.16
C ALA A 247 -9.43 26.24 27.68
N MET A 248 -10.24 25.32 28.20
CA MET A 248 -11.69 25.27 28.00
C MET A 248 -12.41 25.97 29.14
#